data_8861c0e235fcf7d7879659dbdf0b0b5b
#
_entry.id   8861c0e235fcf7d7879659dbdf0b0b5b
#
_cell.length_a   1.000
_cell.length_b   1.000
_cell.length_c   1.000
_cell.angle_alpha   90.00
_cell.angle_beta   90.00
_cell.angle_gamma   90.00
#
_symmetry.space_group_name_H-M   'P 1'
#
loop_
_entity.id
_entity.type
_entity.pdbx_description
1 polymer ?
#
loop_
_entity_poly.entity_id
_entity_poly.type
_entity_poly.pdbx_seq_one_letter_code
_entity_poly.pdbx_strand_id
1 'polypeptide(L)'
;MTQRPRMARPLAPFALAAFLALGAVPALAGYDEGLTAYQKRDWTSAIREFRPLATQGNAAAQARLGHMLFEGLGGTRDDVEALKLLNAAAASGDSLAQYWLGSAYFNGRAVPKDISQALVWFGRSADKGQPEALHAMGEIHFNGLGINKDEGRGIEYFKRGAEKDWPPSLDRLAQYSWDGRAMPTDKVKALEYARPAAEAGRPVAQFIVGVAYLLGQGGVEKDAAKAAPWFRKAADQGHPQSQHNLGVMYLNGSGVPKSQAEGYFWMALGAERAPANLKANYEKERDAAGTRLSPAELEALRGRVALWRPNAAPGQPSAQVVSPASRAPMPPGQQSATTPPPATSGKISSGSGFVVSADGVVMTNAHVVEQCRSITIKPQDAPAQVVSLKAKDSANDMALLKTSLRLPEVARFRQDRPLRSGDEVVVIGFPLSSLLSREPNVTAGVVSALNGMRGDPRHYQITAPVQKGNSGGPLIDMSGNIVGIVTSKLNAMKIADKTGDLPQNINFAIKADLARSYLDSNGVSYQTAESSAQLSVADVGERIKRVTVFIECRME
;
A
#
# COMPACT_ATOMS: atom_id res chain seq x y z
N MET A 1 49.14 80.99 -13.88
CA MET A 1 50.23 81.30 -12.94
C MET A 1 49.76 80.97 -11.56
N THR A 2 50.63 80.41 -10.77
CA THR A 2 50.56 79.94 -9.36
C THR A 2 49.94 78.59 -9.09
N GLN A 3 50.83 77.65 -8.98
CA GLN A 3 50.68 76.32 -8.40
C GLN A 3 50.45 76.43 -6.90
N ARG A 4 49.54 75.55 -6.37
CA ARG A 4 49.42 75.28 -4.94
C ARG A 4 49.85 73.86 -4.66
N PRO A 5 50.57 73.56 -3.58
CA PRO A 5 51.12 72.26 -3.29
C PRO A 5 50.07 71.32 -2.66
N ARG A 6 50.18 70.10 -3.01
CA ARG A 6 49.36 68.95 -2.45
C ARG A 6 49.84 68.63 -1.04
N MET A 7 48.93 68.77 -0.06
CA MET A 7 49.15 68.18 1.28
C MET A 7 48.85 66.67 1.25
N ALA A 8 49.83 65.89 1.70
CA ALA A 8 49.69 64.44 1.96
C ALA A 8 48.82 64.19 3.22
N ARG A 9 47.81 63.35 3.11
CA ARG A 9 47.04 62.82 4.25
C ARG A 9 47.70 61.49 4.69
N PRO A 10 47.77 61.19 6.01
CA PRO A 10 48.34 59.93 6.51
C PRO A 10 47.35 58.77 6.33
N LEU A 11 47.86 57.64 5.90
CA LEU A 11 47.16 56.35 5.82
C LEU A 11 46.94 55.81 7.23
N ALA A 12 45.67 55.60 7.60
CA ALA A 12 45.25 54.81 8.77
C ALA A 12 45.39 53.30 8.42
N PRO A 13 45.80 52.44 9.34
CA PRO A 13 45.91 51.00 9.08
C PRO A 13 44.50 50.39 9.09
N PHE A 14 44.09 49.84 7.96
CA PHE A 14 42.95 48.93 7.89
C PHE A 14 43.31 47.64 8.63
N ALA A 15 42.68 47.41 9.78
CA ALA A 15 42.65 46.12 10.43
C ALA A 15 41.84 45.17 9.54
N LEU A 16 42.53 44.22 8.93
CA LEU A 16 41.93 43.13 8.17
C LEU A 16 41.30 42.14 9.18
N ALA A 17 39.99 42.33 9.45
CA ALA A 17 39.22 41.33 10.16
C ALA A 17 39.03 40.12 9.23
N ALA A 18 39.90 39.13 9.39
CA ALA A 18 39.69 37.80 8.81
C ALA A 18 38.44 37.20 9.44
N PHE A 19 37.27 37.34 8.80
CA PHE A 19 36.14 36.47 9.05
C PHE A 19 36.52 35.07 8.53
N LEU A 20 36.98 34.24 9.44
CA LEU A 20 37.02 32.80 9.25
C LEU A 20 35.60 32.32 8.98
N ALA A 21 35.28 32.04 7.72
CA ALA A 21 34.17 31.23 7.31
C ALA A 21 34.45 29.78 7.74
N LEU A 22 34.29 29.50 9.02
CA LEU A 22 34.23 28.14 9.52
C LEU A 22 32.76 27.75 9.50
N GLY A 23 32.39 26.78 8.67
CA GLY A 23 31.20 26.05 8.96
C GLY A 23 30.28 25.62 7.83
N ALA A 24 30.80 25.02 6.77
CA ALA A 24 29.93 24.35 5.81
C ALA A 24 30.46 23.01 5.22
N VAL A 25 31.50 22.43 5.78
CA VAL A 25 32.11 21.21 5.17
C VAL A 25 32.15 19.95 6.07
N PRO A 26 31.88 19.96 7.39
CA PRO A 26 31.92 18.69 8.13
C PRO A 26 30.63 17.86 8.05
N ALA A 27 29.50 18.38 7.57
CA ALA A 27 28.22 17.65 7.62
C ALA A 27 28.04 16.61 6.50
N LEU A 28 28.82 16.66 5.43
CA LEU A 28 28.79 15.68 4.35
C LEU A 28 29.81 14.54 4.55
N ALA A 29 30.97 14.84 5.13
CA ALA A 29 32.05 13.86 5.26
C ALA A 29 31.61 12.57 5.98
N GLY A 30 30.97 12.67 7.15
CA GLY A 30 30.53 11.50 7.90
C GLY A 30 29.35 10.73 7.28
N TYR A 31 28.57 11.35 6.37
CA TYR A 31 27.47 10.67 5.70
C TYR A 31 27.98 9.69 4.63
N ASP A 32 28.96 10.07 3.85
CA ASP A 32 29.51 9.23 2.78
C ASP A 32 30.30 8.04 3.35
N GLU A 33 31.02 8.22 4.46
CA GLU A 33 31.67 7.14 5.20
C GLU A 33 30.60 6.18 5.77
N GLY A 34 29.54 6.72 6.38
CA GLY A 34 28.40 5.95 6.87
C GLY A 34 27.71 5.16 5.76
N LEU A 35 27.50 5.77 4.58
CA LEU A 35 26.91 5.11 3.43
C LEU A 35 27.81 4.01 2.88
N THR A 36 29.13 4.24 2.82
CA THR A 36 30.11 3.24 2.41
C THR A 36 30.12 2.04 3.37
N ALA A 37 30.09 2.28 4.67
CA ALA A 37 30.00 1.24 5.68
C ALA A 37 28.68 0.47 5.55
N TYR A 38 27.57 1.17 5.36
CA TYR A 38 26.25 0.59 5.15
C TYR A 38 26.22 -0.34 3.93
N GLN A 39 26.79 0.07 2.80
CA GLN A 39 26.89 -0.74 1.58
C GLN A 39 27.74 -2.00 1.78
N LYS A 40 28.81 -1.90 2.58
CA LYS A 40 29.67 -3.02 2.97
C LYS A 40 29.06 -3.91 4.05
N ARG A 41 27.88 -3.57 4.57
CA ARG A 41 27.22 -4.21 5.72
C ARG A 41 28.03 -4.14 7.02
N ASP A 42 28.93 -3.20 7.12
CA ASP A 42 29.57 -2.82 8.38
C ASP A 42 28.61 -1.91 9.16
N TRP A 43 27.62 -2.56 9.77
CA TRP A 43 26.52 -1.88 10.46
C TRP A 43 26.99 -1.06 11.65
N THR A 44 28.03 -1.54 12.34
CA THR A 44 28.60 -0.84 13.50
C THR A 44 29.21 0.49 13.09
N SER A 45 30.02 0.50 12.06
CA SER A 45 30.60 1.73 11.51
C SER A 45 29.53 2.64 10.93
N ALA A 46 28.54 2.09 10.21
CA ALA A 46 27.44 2.88 9.66
C ALA A 46 26.64 3.60 10.76
N ILE A 47 26.28 2.92 11.86
CA ILE A 47 25.57 3.53 13.01
C ILE A 47 26.43 4.64 13.63
N ARG A 48 27.73 4.40 13.81
CA ARG A 48 28.65 5.37 14.41
C ARG A 48 28.67 6.69 13.60
N GLU A 49 28.68 6.59 12.27
CA GLU A 49 28.71 7.77 11.39
C GLU A 49 27.34 8.44 11.25
N PHE A 50 26.24 7.66 11.13
CA PHE A 50 24.91 8.24 10.96
C PHE A 50 24.34 8.87 12.23
N ARG A 51 24.63 8.33 13.43
CA ARG A 51 24.00 8.77 14.68
C ARG A 51 24.24 10.26 15.01
N PRO A 52 25.46 10.81 14.95
CA PRO A 52 25.68 12.24 15.19
C PRO A 52 24.98 13.12 14.16
N LEU A 53 24.98 12.73 12.90
CA LEU A 53 24.31 13.47 11.82
C LEU A 53 22.78 13.45 11.99
N ALA A 54 22.21 12.30 12.36
CA ALA A 54 20.78 12.18 12.65
C ALA A 54 20.36 13.06 13.83
N THR A 55 21.20 13.15 14.87
CA THR A 55 20.97 14.02 16.03
C THR A 55 21.00 15.50 15.63
N GLN A 56 21.84 15.88 14.67
CA GLN A 56 21.91 17.24 14.11
C GLN A 56 20.76 17.54 13.14
N GLY A 57 19.83 16.60 12.89
CA GLY A 57 18.67 16.80 12.03
C GLY A 57 18.92 16.49 10.55
N ASN A 58 20.04 15.85 10.18
CA ASN A 58 20.25 15.42 8.79
C ASN A 58 19.23 14.34 8.41
N ALA A 59 18.30 14.68 7.52
CA ALA A 59 17.19 13.80 7.16
C ALA A 59 17.64 12.47 6.53
N ALA A 60 18.67 12.48 5.67
CA ALA A 60 19.17 11.28 5.04
C ALA A 60 19.83 10.32 6.07
N ALA A 61 20.58 10.88 7.04
CA ALA A 61 21.13 10.11 8.14
C ALA A 61 20.04 9.57 9.08
N GLN A 62 19.01 10.38 9.38
CA GLN A 62 17.84 9.94 10.15
C GLN A 62 17.12 8.79 9.44
N ALA A 63 16.92 8.86 8.13
CA ALA A 63 16.29 7.80 7.35
C ALA A 63 17.11 6.49 7.39
N ARG A 64 18.43 6.57 7.20
CA ARG A 64 19.33 5.40 7.24
C ARG A 64 19.40 4.78 8.63
N LEU A 65 19.63 5.60 9.66
CA LEU A 65 19.67 5.13 11.04
C LEU A 65 18.33 4.57 11.48
N GLY A 66 17.23 5.25 11.14
CA GLY A 66 15.87 4.78 11.40
C GLY A 66 15.59 3.42 10.77
N HIS A 67 15.97 3.22 9.51
CA HIS A 67 15.91 1.91 8.86
C HIS A 67 16.75 0.86 9.60
N MET A 68 18.01 1.18 9.98
CA MET A 68 18.89 0.23 10.66
C MET A 68 18.31 -0.21 12.00
N LEU A 69 17.79 0.72 12.80
CA LEU A 69 17.14 0.43 14.07
C LEU A 69 15.83 -0.36 13.88
N PHE A 70 15.06 -0.01 12.85
CA PHE A 70 13.82 -0.70 12.51
C PHE A 70 14.06 -2.17 12.13
N GLU A 71 15.15 -2.48 11.41
CA GLU A 71 15.52 -3.85 11.02
C GLU A 71 16.44 -4.56 12.03
N GLY A 72 16.94 -3.84 13.04
CA GLY A 72 17.92 -4.40 13.99
C GLY A 72 19.30 -4.63 13.39
N LEU A 73 19.67 -3.85 12.36
CA LEU A 73 20.97 -3.97 11.71
C LEU A 73 22.08 -3.38 12.59
N GLY A 74 23.02 -4.22 12.98
CA GLY A 74 24.16 -3.83 13.81
C GLY A 74 23.90 -3.75 15.31
N GLY A 75 22.73 -4.23 15.78
CA GLY A 75 22.40 -4.24 17.22
C GLY A 75 20.97 -4.71 17.49
N THR A 76 20.51 -4.40 18.71
CA THR A 76 19.12 -4.63 19.07
C THR A 76 18.19 -3.71 18.27
N ARG A 77 17.09 -4.28 17.84
CA ARG A 77 16.02 -3.56 17.18
C ARG A 77 15.38 -2.56 18.15
N ASP A 78 15.19 -1.32 17.73
CA ASP A 78 14.50 -0.28 18.47
C ASP A 78 13.46 0.42 17.58
N ASP A 79 12.23 -0.08 17.65
CA ASP A 79 11.13 0.42 16.82
C ASP A 79 10.69 1.84 17.25
N VAL A 80 10.89 2.23 18.52
CA VAL A 80 10.49 3.56 19.04
C VAL A 80 11.44 4.63 18.52
N GLU A 81 12.76 4.45 18.69
CA GLU A 81 13.76 5.37 18.15
C GLU A 81 13.68 5.40 16.61
N ALA A 82 13.51 4.24 15.98
CA ALA A 82 13.36 4.14 14.53
C ALA A 82 12.22 4.99 14.00
N LEU A 83 11.01 4.85 14.57
CA LEU A 83 9.85 5.64 14.13
C LEU A 83 10.03 7.14 14.38
N LYS A 84 10.65 7.54 15.49
CA LYS A 84 10.96 8.95 15.75
C LYS A 84 11.84 9.54 14.65
N LEU A 85 12.91 8.85 14.28
CA LEU A 85 13.84 9.27 13.23
C LEU A 85 13.18 9.26 11.84
N LEU A 86 12.43 8.20 11.51
CA LEU A 86 11.74 8.06 10.25
C LEU A 86 10.66 9.14 10.07
N ASN A 87 9.90 9.48 11.13
CA ASN A 87 8.93 10.58 11.07
C ASN A 87 9.60 11.93 10.82
N ALA A 88 10.71 12.23 11.51
CA ALA A 88 11.44 13.48 11.31
C ALA A 88 11.98 13.59 9.87
N ALA A 89 12.61 12.53 9.36
CA ALA A 89 13.13 12.49 8.00
C ALA A 89 12.01 12.57 6.94
N ALA A 90 10.90 11.87 7.14
CA ALA A 90 9.76 11.89 6.22
C ALA A 90 9.06 13.26 6.18
N ALA A 91 8.97 13.96 7.30
CA ALA A 91 8.48 15.33 7.38
C ALA A 91 9.38 16.30 6.61
N SER A 92 10.70 16.07 6.63
CA SER A 92 11.68 16.79 5.79
C SER A 92 11.68 16.34 4.32
N GLY A 93 10.82 15.38 3.98
CA GLY A 93 10.62 14.92 2.62
C GLY A 93 11.55 13.81 2.16
N ASP A 94 12.30 13.15 3.04
CA ASP A 94 13.16 12.01 2.65
C ASP A 94 12.32 10.83 2.13
N SER A 95 12.63 10.36 0.91
CA SER A 95 11.85 9.32 0.23
C SER A 95 12.02 7.94 0.86
N LEU A 96 13.22 7.63 1.36
CA LEU A 96 13.48 6.35 2.02
C LEU A 96 12.74 6.27 3.36
N ALA A 97 12.73 7.35 4.15
CA ALA A 97 11.94 7.43 5.38
C ALA A 97 10.43 7.29 5.12
N GLN A 98 9.92 7.94 4.06
CA GLN A 98 8.54 7.81 3.62
C GLN A 98 8.19 6.35 3.26
N TYR A 99 9.09 5.63 2.56
CA TYR A 99 8.92 4.21 2.30
C TYR A 99 8.84 3.39 3.59
N TRP A 100 9.75 3.59 4.54
CA TRP A 100 9.77 2.83 5.79
C TRP A 100 8.55 3.11 6.68
N LEU A 101 8.04 4.35 6.70
CA LEU A 101 6.76 4.65 7.35
C LEU A 101 5.60 3.93 6.66
N GLY A 102 5.57 3.94 5.33
CA GLY A 102 4.60 3.15 4.56
C GLY A 102 4.64 1.67 4.95
N SER A 103 5.84 1.10 5.07
CA SER A 103 6.05 -0.30 5.50
C SER A 103 5.58 -0.53 6.95
N ALA A 104 5.86 0.41 7.86
CA ALA A 104 5.40 0.33 9.24
C ALA A 104 3.88 0.25 9.34
N TYR A 105 3.17 1.15 8.67
CA TYR A 105 1.70 1.16 8.62
C TYR A 105 1.13 -0.05 7.88
N PHE A 106 1.76 -0.47 6.78
CA PHE A 106 1.29 -1.62 6.00
C PHE A 106 1.32 -2.92 6.81
N ASN A 107 2.38 -3.12 7.58
CA ASN A 107 2.58 -4.33 8.39
C ASN A 107 1.96 -4.22 9.79
N GLY A 108 1.61 -3.02 10.25
CA GLY A 108 1.20 -2.77 11.64
C GLY A 108 2.36 -2.96 12.62
N ARG A 109 3.58 -2.56 12.22
CA ARG A 109 4.79 -2.71 13.02
C ARG A 109 5.11 -1.41 13.74
N ALA A 110 5.09 -1.45 15.07
CA ALA A 110 5.29 -0.32 15.96
C ALA A 110 4.22 0.79 15.86
N VAL A 111 3.30 0.66 14.91
CA VAL A 111 2.10 1.48 14.73
C VAL A 111 0.92 0.55 14.42
N PRO A 112 -0.33 0.94 14.70
CA PRO A 112 -1.49 0.18 14.24
C PRO A 112 -1.45 0.02 12.71
N LYS A 113 -1.82 -1.18 12.23
CA LYS A 113 -1.89 -1.44 10.79
C LYS A 113 -2.91 -0.51 10.13
N ASP A 114 -2.47 0.27 9.15
CA ASP A 114 -3.29 1.21 8.39
C ASP A 114 -2.84 1.24 6.92
N ILE A 115 -3.61 0.57 6.07
CA ILE A 115 -3.29 0.49 4.63
C ILE A 115 -3.45 1.86 3.95
N SER A 116 -4.38 2.71 4.41
CA SER A 116 -4.57 4.04 3.84
C SER A 116 -3.36 4.94 4.11
N GLN A 117 -2.85 4.93 5.34
CA GLN A 117 -1.61 5.63 5.69
C GLN A 117 -0.42 5.04 4.93
N ALA A 118 -0.33 3.71 4.83
CA ALA A 118 0.72 3.06 4.05
C ALA A 118 0.73 3.53 2.60
N LEU A 119 -0.44 3.59 1.95
CA LEU A 119 -0.58 4.08 0.57
C LEU A 119 -0.17 5.55 0.42
N VAL A 120 -0.53 6.40 1.36
CA VAL A 120 -0.11 7.81 1.36
C VAL A 120 1.41 7.93 1.42
N TRP A 121 2.05 7.20 2.33
CA TRP A 121 3.50 7.24 2.50
C TRP A 121 4.24 6.59 1.35
N PHE A 122 3.81 5.40 0.90
CA PHE A 122 4.37 4.76 -0.30
C PHE A 122 4.17 5.62 -1.55
N GLY A 123 3.00 6.26 -1.71
CA GLY A 123 2.71 7.17 -2.83
C GLY A 123 3.70 8.34 -2.88
N ARG A 124 3.85 9.08 -1.75
CA ARG A 124 4.82 10.19 -1.65
C ARG A 124 6.24 9.77 -1.96
N SER A 125 6.63 8.58 -1.49
CA SER A 125 7.93 8.00 -1.75
C SER A 125 8.11 7.60 -3.23
N ALA A 126 7.10 6.95 -3.82
CA ALA A 126 7.08 6.52 -5.22
C ALA A 126 7.06 7.70 -6.19
N ASP A 127 6.38 8.81 -5.84
CA ASP A 127 6.37 10.05 -6.64
C ASP A 127 7.76 10.67 -6.75
N LYS A 128 8.62 10.46 -5.73
CA LYS A 128 10.04 10.83 -5.75
C LYS A 128 10.94 9.80 -6.43
N GLY A 129 10.36 8.74 -6.95
CA GLY A 129 11.09 7.70 -7.67
C GLY A 129 11.84 6.71 -6.77
N GLN A 130 11.48 6.59 -5.47
CA GLN A 130 12.09 5.60 -4.57
C GLN A 130 11.77 4.18 -5.06
N PRO A 131 12.79 3.36 -5.42
CA PRO A 131 12.53 2.09 -6.11
C PRO A 131 11.78 1.08 -5.24
N GLU A 132 12.06 1.04 -3.94
CA GLU A 132 11.36 0.17 -2.98
C GLU A 132 9.86 0.53 -2.89
N ALA A 133 9.54 1.83 -2.90
CA ALA A 133 8.17 2.29 -2.85
C ALA A 133 7.43 2.02 -4.18
N LEU A 134 8.10 2.21 -5.31
CA LEU A 134 7.56 1.84 -6.62
C LEU A 134 7.22 0.35 -6.67
N HIS A 135 8.12 -0.51 -6.21
CA HIS A 135 7.87 -1.94 -6.14
C HIS A 135 6.72 -2.28 -5.18
N ALA A 136 6.70 -1.70 -3.97
CA ALA A 136 5.64 -1.91 -2.99
C ALA A 136 4.25 -1.49 -3.55
N MET A 137 4.16 -0.33 -4.19
CA MET A 137 2.92 0.11 -4.87
C MET A 137 2.53 -0.85 -6.00
N GLY A 138 3.52 -1.37 -6.75
CA GLY A 138 3.31 -2.41 -7.74
C GLY A 138 2.66 -3.66 -7.15
N GLU A 139 3.20 -4.21 -6.07
CA GLU A 139 2.66 -5.39 -5.37
C GLU A 139 1.26 -5.12 -4.80
N ILE A 140 1.05 -3.95 -4.20
CA ILE A 140 -0.24 -3.57 -3.60
C ILE A 140 -1.33 -3.51 -4.67
N HIS A 141 -1.09 -2.82 -5.79
CA HIS A 141 -2.06 -2.71 -6.88
C HIS A 141 -2.27 -4.04 -7.60
N PHE A 142 -1.19 -4.74 -7.93
CA PHE A 142 -1.25 -5.99 -8.69
C PHE A 142 -2.02 -7.09 -7.95
N ASN A 143 -1.83 -7.21 -6.64
CA ASN A 143 -2.46 -8.24 -5.82
C ASN A 143 -3.74 -7.78 -5.12
N GLY A 144 -4.06 -6.48 -5.14
CA GLY A 144 -5.21 -5.92 -4.43
C GLY A 144 -5.03 -5.97 -2.91
N LEU A 145 -3.85 -5.65 -2.38
CA LEU A 145 -3.53 -5.77 -0.97
C LEU A 145 -4.13 -4.60 -0.17
N GLY A 146 -5.34 -4.80 0.33
CA GLY A 146 -6.09 -3.79 1.06
C GLY A 146 -6.75 -2.72 0.18
N ILE A 147 -6.68 -2.87 -1.13
CA ILE A 147 -7.35 -2.05 -2.16
C ILE A 147 -7.94 -2.96 -3.25
N ASN A 148 -8.73 -2.40 -4.14
CA ASN A 148 -9.15 -3.13 -5.33
C ASN A 148 -7.93 -3.49 -6.18
N LYS A 149 -7.92 -4.75 -6.63
CA LYS A 149 -6.89 -5.27 -7.51
C LYS A 149 -6.89 -4.51 -8.84
N ASP A 150 -5.70 -4.06 -9.26
CA ASP A 150 -5.44 -3.40 -10.53
C ASP A 150 -4.09 -3.87 -11.08
N GLU A 151 -4.12 -4.93 -11.89
CA GLU A 151 -2.90 -5.52 -12.45
C GLU A 151 -2.20 -4.56 -13.41
N GLY A 152 -2.94 -3.76 -14.19
CA GLY A 152 -2.39 -2.78 -15.12
C GLY A 152 -1.56 -1.73 -14.40
N ARG A 153 -2.15 -1.12 -13.36
CA ARG A 153 -1.45 -0.15 -12.52
C ARG A 153 -0.27 -0.76 -11.78
N GLY A 154 -0.39 -2.01 -11.34
CA GLY A 154 0.72 -2.76 -10.75
C GLY A 154 1.90 -2.88 -11.70
N ILE A 155 1.63 -3.24 -12.97
CA ILE A 155 2.66 -3.31 -14.04
C ILE A 155 3.30 -1.94 -14.30
N GLU A 156 2.53 -0.84 -14.31
CA GLU A 156 3.09 0.52 -14.48
C GLU A 156 4.09 0.86 -13.38
N TYR A 157 3.75 0.58 -12.12
CA TYR A 157 4.68 0.78 -11.00
C TYR A 157 5.92 -0.11 -11.09
N PHE A 158 5.79 -1.37 -11.51
CA PHE A 158 6.95 -2.23 -11.74
C PHE A 158 7.82 -1.71 -12.87
N LYS A 159 7.27 -1.18 -13.97
CA LYS A 159 8.03 -0.55 -15.05
C LYS A 159 8.83 0.65 -14.54
N ARG A 160 8.19 1.56 -13.78
CA ARG A 160 8.90 2.69 -13.16
C ARG A 160 10.02 2.24 -12.21
N GLY A 161 9.81 1.14 -11.48
CA GLY A 161 10.86 0.54 -10.64
C GLY A 161 11.99 -0.09 -11.46
N ALA A 162 11.66 -0.70 -12.60
CA ALA A 162 12.65 -1.26 -13.53
C ALA A 162 13.49 -0.17 -14.22
N GLU A 163 12.93 1.01 -14.51
CA GLU A 163 13.67 2.19 -15.00
C GLU A 163 14.72 2.71 -13.99
N LYS A 164 14.63 2.27 -12.73
CA LYS A 164 15.62 2.51 -11.66
C LYS A 164 16.52 1.30 -11.42
N ASP A 165 16.55 0.36 -12.36
CA ASP A 165 17.28 -0.91 -12.26
C ASP A 165 16.98 -1.69 -10.98
N TRP A 166 15.74 -1.54 -10.42
CA TRP A 166 15.36 -2.19 -9.18
C TRP A 166 15.11 -3.69 -9.39
N PRO A 167 15.98 -4.58 -8.84
CA PRO A 167 15.91 -6.00 -9.16
C PRO A 167 14.58 -6.68 -8.83
N PRO A 168 13.86 -6.35 -7.72
CA PRO A 168 12.54 -6.92 -7.47
C PRO A 168 11.51 -6.57 -8.53
N SER A 169 11.51 -5.34 -9.07
CA SER A 169 10.59 -4.92 -10.13
C SER A 169 10.92 -5.58 -11.46
N LEU A 170 12.20 -5.67 -11.81
CA LEU A 170 12.69 -6.40 -12.97
C LEU A 170 12.29 -7.89 -12.92
N ASP A 171 12.41 -8.53 -11.75
CA ASP A 171 12.02 -9.93 -11.51
C ASP A 171 10.52 -10.15 -11.78
N ARG A 172 9.66 -9.23 -11.32
CA ARG A 172 8.22 -9.30 -11.59
C ARG A 172 7.89 -9.12 -13.07
N LEU A 173 8.48 -8.12 -13.73
CA LEU A 173 8.27 -7.91 -15.16
C LEU A 173 8.78 -9.07 -16.00
N ALA A 174 9.92 -9.66 -15.62
CA ALA A 174 10.44 -10.86 -16.25
C ALA A 174 9.43 -12.02 -16.16
N GLN A 175 8.90 -12.27 -14.98
CA GLN A 175 7.91 -13.32 -14.75
C GLN A 175 6.64 -13.09 -15.58
N TYR A 176 6.06 -11.88 -15.50
CA TYR A 176 4.77 -11.61 -16.16
C TYR A 176 4.89 -11.57 -17.69
N SER A 177 6.00 -11.05 -18.21
CA SER A 177 6.29 -11.11 -19.65
C SER A 177 6.60 -12.53 -20.12
N TRP A 178 7.19 -13.37 -19.26
CA TRP A 178 7.44 -14.78 -19.55
C TRP A 178 6.15 -15.60 -19.61
N ASP A 179 5.26 -15.42 -18.62
CA ASP A 179 4.04 -16.21 -18.45
C ASP A 179 2.84 -15.65 -19.23
N GLY A 180 2.91 -14.40 -19.73
CA GLY A 180 1.79 -13.71 -20.39
C GLY A 180 0.71 -13.28 -19.39
N ARG A 181 1.08 -13.01 -18.13
CA ARG A 181 0.16 -12.58 -17.09
C ARG A 181 0.10 -11.06 -17.01
N ALA A 182 -1.11 -10.50 -17.15
CA ALA A 182 -1.37 -9.05 -17.13
C ALA A 182 -0.63 -8.23 -18.20
N MET A 183 0.13 -8.89 -19.07
CA MET A 183 0.81 -8.32 -20.22
C MET A 183 1.03 -9.41 -21.28
N PRO A 184 1.18 -9.06 -22.57
CA PRO A 184 1.45 -10.06 -23.62
C PRO A 184 2.72 -10.87 -23.36
N THR A 185 2.68 -12.16 -23.71
CA THR A 185 3.88 -13.02 -23.65
C THR A 185 4.94 -12.51 -24.61
N ASP A 186 6.11 -12.16 -24.08
CA ASP A 186 7.28 -11.76 -24.82
C ASP A 186 8.53 -12.33 -24.16
N LYS A 187 9.04 -13.46 -24.68
CA LYS A 187 10.20 -14.17 -24.10
C LYS A 187 11.51 -13.39 -24.25
N VAL A 188 11.64 -12.57 -25.29
CA VAL A 188 12.82 -11.73 -25.50
C VAL A 188 12.86 -10.65 -24.42
N LYS A 189 11.75 -9.91 -24.27
CA LYS A 189 11.62 -8.87 -23.27
C LYS A 189 11.71 -9.41 -21.83
N ALA A 190 11.14 -10.60 -21.61
CA ALA A 190 11.26 -11.29 -20.33
C ALA A 190 12.72 -11.56 -19.96
N LEU A 191 13.53 -11.98 -20.93
CA LEU A 191 14.95 -12.24 -20.72
C LEU A 191 15.78 -10.95 -20.53
N GLU A 192 15.41 -9.84 -21.21
CA GLU A 192 15.98 -8.52 -20.96
C GLU A 192 15.80 -8.09 -19.50
N TYR A 193 14.60 -8.25 -18.95
CA TYR A 193 14.31 -7.98 -17.53
C TYR A 193 14.98 -8.99 -16.60
N ALA A 194 14.99 -10.28 -16.98
CA ALA A 194 15.48 -11.35 -16.12
C ALA A 194 16.99 -11.28 -15.89
N ARG A 195 17.79 -10.93 -16.90
CA ARG A 195 19.27 -10.94 -16.79
C ARG A 195 19.79 -10.09 -15.61
N PRO A 196 19.51 -8.76 -15.55
CA PRO A 196 19.98 -7.93 -14.44
C PRO A 196 19.42 -8.38 -13.08
N ALA A 197 18.17 -8.82 -13.03
CA ALA A 197 17.57 -9.35 -11.80
C ALA A 197 18.24 -10.67 -11.35
N ALA A 198 18.57 -11.56 -12.28
CA ALA A 198 19.24 -12.83 -12.00
C ALA A 198 20.67 -12.62 -11.51
N GLU A 199 21.40 -11.67 -12.09
CA GLU A 199 22.73 -11.24 -11.64
C GLU A 199 22.68 -10.63 -10.24
N ALA A 200 21.63 -9.88 -9.93
CA ALA A 200 21.34 -9.37 -8.59
C ALA A 200 20.85 -10.46 -7.61
N GLY A 201 20.83 -11.72 -8.03
CA GLY A 201 20.52 -12.87 -7.17
C GLY A 201 19.04 -13.23 -7.06
N ARG A 202 18.13 -12.66 -7.87
CA ARG A 202 16.69 -12.95 -7.79
C ARG A 202 16.37 -14.37 -8.30
N PRO A 203 15.77 -15.25 -7.47
CA PRO A 203 15.64 -16.67 -7.82
C PRO A 203 14.65 -16.92 -8.96
N VAL A 204 13.57 -16.13 -9.09
CA VAL A 204 12.61 -16.27 -10.20
C VAL A 204 13.27 -15.87 -11.51
N ALA A 205 14.01 -14.76 -11.54
CA ALA A 205 14.75 -14.34 -12.72
C ALA A 205 15.83 -15.36 -13.10
N GLN A 206 16.57 -15.92 -12.12
CA GLN A 206 17.55 -16.99 -12.37
C GLN A 206 16.88 -18.25 -12.98
N PHE A 207 15.70 -18.60 -12.49
CA PHE A 207 14.89 -19.67 -13.08
C PHE A 207 14.54 -19.36 -14.54
N ILE A 208 14.05 -18.16 -14.84
CA ILE A 208 13.69 -17.75 -16.22
C ILE A 208 14.89 -17.83 -17.15
N VAL A 209 16.07 -17.32 -16.74
CA VAL A 209 17.30 -17.41 -17.52
C VAL A 209 17.70 -18.88 -17.74
N GLY A 210 17.58 -19.71 -16.71
CA GLY A 210 17.81 -21.15 -16.82
C GLY A 210 16.89 -21.83 -17.84
N VAL A 211 15.58 -21.54 -17.79
CA VAL A 211 14.59 -22.08 -18.74
C VAL A 211 14.86 -21.57 -20.15
N ALA A 212 15.22 -20.31 -20.33
CA ALA A 212 15.55 -19.74 -21.61
C ALA A 212 16.67 -20.50 -22.31
N TYR A 213 17.77 -20.77 -21.61
CA TYR A 213 18.86 -21.59 -22.16
C TYR A 213 18.48 -23.05 -22.33
N LEU A 214 17.72 -23.65 -21.40
CA LEU A 214 17.34 -25.05 -21.50
C LEU A 214 16.48 -25.33 -22.74
N LEU A 215 15.61 -24.38 -23.10
CA LEU A 215 14.64 -24.51 -24.20
C LEU A 215 15.05 -23.80 -25.49
N GLY A 216 16.06 -22.92 -25.45
CA GLY A 216 16.43 -22.07 -26.60
C GLY A 216 15.38 -21.00 -26.89
N GLN A 217 14.85 -20.32 -25.86
CA GLN A 217 13.82 -19.30 -25.95
C GLN A 217 14.35 -17.92 -25.59
N GLY A 218 13.62 -16.86 -25.97
CA GLY A 218 14.01 -15.48 -25.65
C GLY A 218 15.25 -14.98 -26.41
N GLY A 219 15.51 -15.51 -27.60
CA GLY A 219 16.62 -15.08 -28.44
C GLY A 219 17.98 -15.70 -28.07
N VAL A 220 17.99 -16.75 -27.26
CA VAL A 220 19.20 -17.52 -26.92
C VAL A 220 19.15 -18.92 -27.53
N GLU A 221 20.33 -19.46 -27.90
CA GLU A 221 20.45 -20.83 -28.32
C GLU A 221 20.25 -21.81 -27.18
N LYS A 222 19.71 -22.99 -27.50
CA LYS A 222 19.54 -24.08 -26.53
C LYS A 222 20.89 -24.58 -26.03
N ASP A 223 21.10 -24.46 -24.72
CA ASP A 223 22.36 -24.84 -24.07
C ASP A 223 22.10 -25.27 -22.62
N ALA A 224 22.02 -26.58 -22.40
CA ALA A 224 21.80 -27.10 -21.05
C ALA A 224 22.97 -26.84 -20.09
N ALA A 225 24.21 -26.74 -20.59
CA ALA A 225 25.37 -26.43 -19.77
C ALA A 225 25.34 -24.98 -19.25
N LYS A 226 24.81 -24.05 -20.05
CA LYS A 226 24.53 -22.67 -19.60
C LYS A 226 23.31 -22.56 -18.70
N ALA A 227 22.32 -23.43 -18.84
CA ALA A 227 21.12 -23.46 -18.00
C ALA A 227 21.42 -23.91 -16.57
N ALA A 228 22.24 -24.96 -16.40
CA ALA A 228 22.49 -25.61 -15.11
C ALA A 228 22.99 -24.67 -14.01
N PRO A 229 23.97 -23.77 -14.23
CA PRO A 229 24.41 -22.81 -13.20
C PRO A 229 23.30 -21.87 -12.72
N TRP A 230 22.37 -21.46 -13.59
CA TRP A 230 21.27 -20.59 -13.24
C TRP A 230 20.24 -21.32 -12.39
N PHE A 231 19.85 -22.55 -12.79
CA PHE A 231 19.01 -23.38 -11.95
C PHE A 231 19.67 -23.69 -10.60
N ARG A 232 20.97 -23.94 -10.57
CA ARG A 232 21.70 -24.17 -9.32
C ARG A 232 21.61 -22.98 -8.37
N LYS A 233 21.89 -21.75 -8.86
CA LYS A 233 21.78 -20.53 -8.06
C LYS A 233 20.40 -20.35 -7.46
N ALA A 234 19.35 -20.55 -8.24
CA ALA A 234 17.97 -20.45 -7.76
C ALA A 234 17.57 -21.61 -6.81
N ALA A 235 18.02 -22.82 -7.11
CA ALA A 235 17.78 -24.01 -6.29
C ALA A 235 18.43 -23.90 -4.92
N ASP A 236 19.64 -23.38 -4.84
CA ASP A 236 20.37 -23.13 -3.58
C ASP A 236 19.63 -22.09 -2.70
N GLN A 237 18.83 -21.20 -3.29
CA GLN A 237 17.95 -20.27 -2.59
C GLN A 237 16.56 -20.85 -2.27
N GLY A 238 16.31 -22.12 -2.61
CA GLY A 238 15.05 -22.82 -2.31
C GLY A 238 13.95 -22.64 -3.34
N HIS A 239 14.26 -22.18 -4.57
CA HIS A 239 13.26 -22.05 -5.63
C HIS A 239 12.77 -23.43 -6.11
N PRO A 240 11.49 -23.83 -5.90
CA PRO A 240 11.07 -25.22 -6.07
C PRO A 240 11.19 -25.73 -7.49
N GLN A 241 10.81 -24.93 -8.49
CA GLN A 241 10.88 -25.32 -9.90
C GLN A 241 12.34 -25.46 -10.37
N SER A 242 13.26 -24.64 -9.83
CA SER A 242 14.68 -24.78 -10.14
C SER A 242 15.29 -26.02 -9.49
N GLN A 243 14.90 -26.34 -8.25
CA GLN A 243 15.29 -27.60 -7.58
C GLN A 243 14.82 -28.81 -8.38
N HIS A 244 13.56 -28.80 -8.81
CA HIS A 244 13.01 -29.88 -9.63
C HIS A 244 13.75 -30.00 -10.98
N ASN A 245 13.91 -28.91 -11.73
CA ASN A 245 14.59 -28.93 -13.03
C ASN A 245 16.06 -29.38 -12.92
N LEU A 246 16.76 -28.89 -11.89
CA LEU A 246 18.12 -29.32 -11.61
C LEU A 246 18.20 -30.81 -11.32
N GLY A 247 17.22 -31.35 -10.56
CA GLY A 247 17.09 -32.78 -10.31
C GLY A 247 16.91 -33.58 -11.61
N VAL A 248 16.03 -33.14 -12.50
CA VAL A 248 15.82 -33.74 -13.83
C VAL A 248 17.09 -33.68 -14.67
N MET A 249 17.84 -32.57 -14.63
CA MET A 249 19.10 -32.44 -15.35
C MET A 249 20.16 -33.44 -14.85
N TYR A 250 20.26 -33.69 -13.53
CA TYR A 250 21.16 -34.69 -12.98
C TYR A 250 20.74 -36.12 -13.36
N LEU A 251 19.45 -36.46 -13.35
CA LEU A 251 18.98 -37.77 -13.78
C LEU A 251 19.33 -38.11 -15.23
N ASN A 252 19.27 -37.07 -16.10
CA ASN A 252 19.50 -37.21 -17.53
C ASN A 252 20.96 -36.98 -17.95
N GLY A 253 21.79 -36.38 -17.10
CA GLY A 253 23.12 -35.92 -17.48
C GLY A 253 23.08 -34.74 -18.45
N SER A 254 22.04 -33.89 -18.38
CA SER A 254 21.84 -32.76 -19.27
C SER A 254 22.50 -31.50 -18.72
N GLY A 255 23.63 -31.11 -19.28
CA GLY A 255 24.43 -29.94 -18.83
C GLY A 255 25.13 -30.11 -17.48
N VAL A 256 24.97 -31.25 -16.83
CA VAL A 256 25.64 -31.67 -15.59
C VAL A 256 26.01 -33.14 -15.68
N PRO A 257 27.03 -33.63 -14.94
CA PRO A 257 27.33 -35.06 -14.84
C PRO A 257 26.10 -35.83 -14.34
N LYS A 258 25.79 -36.97 -14.98
CA LYS A 258 24.67 -37.81 -14.58
C LYS A 258 24.86 -38.33 -13.16
N SER A 259 23.83 -38.16 -12.31
CA SER A 259 23.86 -38.62 -10.92
C SER A 259 22.43 -38.91 -10.43
N GLN A 260 22.14 -40.17 -10.12
CA GLN A 260 20.85 -40.59 -9.57
C GLN A 260 20.61 -39.98 -8.18
N ALA A 261 21.66 -39.95 -7.35
CA ALA A 261 21.59 -39.44 -5.98
C ALA A 261 21.31 -37.93 -5.95
N GLU A 262 22.07 -37.15 -6.74
CA GLU A 262 21.83 -35.69 -6.85
C GLU A 262 20.48 -35.41 -7.48
N GLY A 263 20.06 -36.18 -8.51
CA GLY A 263 18.75 -36.05 -9.12
C GLY A 263 17.62 -36.22 -8.10
N TYR A 264 17.63 -37.29 -7.33
CA TYR A 264 16.66 -37.51 -6.27
C TYR A 264 16.70 -36.40 -5.21
N PHE A 265 17.90 -36.03 -4.75
CA PHE A 265 18.06 -35.01 -3.72
C PHE A 265 17.39 -33.68 -4.09
N TRP A 266 17.67 -33.15 -5.29
CA TRP A 266 17.11 -31.90 -5.76
C TRP A 266 15.62 -31.99 -6.04
N MET A 267 15.14 -33.11 -6.58
CA MET A 267 13.70 -33.36 -6.77
C MET A 267 12.96 -33.44 -5.43
N ALA A 268 13.55 -34.06 -4.41
CA ALA A 268 12.94 -34.14 -3.08
C ALA A 268 12.78 -32.74 -2.45
N LEU A 269 13.80 -31.89 -2.53
CA LEU A 269 13.70 -30.51 -2.07
C LEU A 269 12.65 -29.70 -2.84
N GLY A 270 12.58 -29.90 -4.17
CA GLY A 270 11.58 -29.27 -5.02
C GLY A 270 10.15 -29.68 -4.65
N ALA A 271 9.93 -30.96 -4.40
CA ALA A 271 8.62 -31.50 -4.02
C ALA A 271 8.13 -30.99 -2.65
N GLU A 272 9.04 -30.88 -1.66
CA GLU A 272 8.68 -30.36 -0.34
C GLU A 272 8.12 -28.92 -0.40
N ARG A 273 8.66 -28.10 -1.31
CA ARG A 273 8.37 -26.68 -1.42
C ARG A 273 7.48 -26.32 -2.61
N ALA A 274 7.05 -27.32 -3.37
CA ALA A 274 6.24 -27.11 -4.56
C ALA A 274 4.90 -26.43 -4.23
N PRO A 275 4.46 -25.49 -5.07
CA PRO A 275 3.10 -24.95 -4.98
C PRO A 275 2.08 -26.06 -5.18
N ALA A 276 0.89 -25.89 -4.59
CA ALA A 276 -0.13 -26.94 -4.49
C ALA A 276 -0.48 -27.59 -5.84
N ASN A 277 -0.53 -26.82 -6.91
CA ASN A 277 -0.82 -27.29 -8.27
C ASN A 277 0.29 -28.15 -8.90
N LEU A 278 1.51 -28.10 -8.41
CA LEU A 278 2.66 -28.87 -8.91
C LEU A 278 3.09 -29.99 -7.98
N LYS A 279 2.66 -29.94 -6.72
CA LYS A 279 3.16 -30.79 -5.64
C LYS A 279 3.02 -32.28 -5.95
N ALA A 280 1.82 -32.70 -6.32
CA ALA A 280 1.54 -34.14 -6.60
C ALA A 280 2.40 -34.68 -7.77
N ASN A 281 2.64 -33.85 -8.80
CA ASN A 281 3.50 -34.25 -9.92
C ASN A 281 4.96 -34.36 -9.50
N TYR A 282 5.47 -33.39 -8.73
CA TYR A 282 6.85 -33.39 -8.25
C TYR A 282 7.11 -34.54 -7.27
N GLU A 283 6.14 -34.88 -6.41
CA GLU A 283 6.22 -36.07 -5.54
C GLU A 283 6.27 -37.35 -6.33
N LYS A 284 5.41 -37.51 -7.35
CA LYS A 284 5.41 -38.69 -8.24
C LYS A 284 6.76 -38.87 -8.96
N GLU A 285 7.31 -37.80 -9.51
CA GLU A 285 8.59 -37.82 -10.23
C GLU A 285 9.77 -38.11 -9.30
N ARG A 286 9.78 -37.51 -8.09
CA ARG A 286 10.73 -37.84 -7.02
C ARG A 286 10.70 -39.32 -6.66
N ASP A 287 9.50 -39.86 -6.45
CA ASP A 287 9.34 -41.26 -6.04
C ASP A 287 9.82 -42.20 -7.14
N ALA A 288 9.51 -41.89 -8.40
CA ALA A 288 10.03 -42.64 -9.55
C ALA A 288 11.57 -42.56 -9.65
N ALA A 289 12.18 -41.42 -9.32
CA ALA A 289 13.63 -41.33 -9.22
C ALA A 289 14.18 -42.18 -8.07
N GLY A 290 13.48 -42.25 -6.95
CA GLY A 290 13.87 -43.07 -5.79
C GLY A 290 13.91 -44.56 -6.04
N THR A 291 13.10 -45.09 -6.95
CA THR A 291 13.06 -46.56 -7.24
C THR A 291 14.40 -47.11 -7.77
N ARG A 292 15.28 -46.24 -8.24
CA ARG A 292 16.61 -46.64 -8.78
C ARG A 292 17.73 -46.54 -7.75
N LEU A 293 17.43 -46.22 -6.50
CA LEU A 293 18.35 -46.11 -5.39
C LEU A 293 18.17 -47.25 -4.42
N SER A 294 19.21 -47.68 -3.78
CA SER A 294 19.12 -48.67 -2.69
C SER A 294 18.42 -48.07 -1.46
N PRO A 295 17.84 -48.87 -0.57
CA PRO A 295 17.22 -48.39 0.67
C PRO A 295 18.19 -47.55 1.53
N ALA A 296 19.46 -47.93 1.59
CA ALA A 296 20.49 -47.22 2.35
C ALA A 296 20.79 -45.83 1.74
N GLU A 297 20.88 -45.74 0.42
CA GLU A 297 21.06 -44.44 -0.28
C GLU A 297 19.86 -43.55 -0.09
N LEU A 298 18.65 -44.08 -0.17
CA LEU A 298 17.41 -43.30 0.06
C LEU A 298 17.37 -42.72 1.47
N GLU A 299 17.73 -43.52 2.48
CA GLU A 299 17.74 -43.06 3.88
C GLU A 299 18.78 -41.96 4.09
N ALA A 300 19.99 -42.13 3.55
CA ALA A 300 21.03 -41.10 3.60
C ALA A 300 20.60 -39.81 2.91
N LEU A 301 19.94 -39.90 1.76
CA LEU A 301 19.45 -38.73 1.02
C LEU A 301 18.28 -38.04 1.73
N ARG A 302 17.38 -38.77 2.36
CA ARG A 302 16.31 -38.22 3.21
C ARG A 302 16.91 -37.41 4.38
N GLY A 303 17.94 -37.96 5.03
CA GLY A 303 18.69 -37.27 6.06
C GLY A 303 19.32 -35.96 5.53
N ARG A 304 19.93 -36.02 4.34
CA ARG A 304 20.50 -34.83 3.68
C ARG A 304 19.42 -33.78 3.35
N VAL A 305 18.26 -34.15 2.85
CA VAL A 305 17.10 -33.29 2.58
C VAL A 305 16.62 -32.63 3.87
N ALA A 306 16.45 -33.35 4.95
CA ALA A 306 15.99 -32.81 6.23
C ALA A 306 16.95 -31.77 6.84
N LEU A 307 18.24 -31.93 6.60
CA LEU A 307 19.28 -31.00 7.08
C LEU A 307 19.51 -29.80 6.16
N TRP A 308 19.03 -29.87 4.90
CA TRP A 308 19.26 -28.80 3.95
C TRP A 308 18.54 -27.49 4.33
N ARG A 309 19.19 -26.36 4.15
CA ARG A 309 18.62 -25.03 4.35
C ARG A 309 18.96 -24.15 3.14
N PRO A 310 18.01 -23.31 2.70
CA PRO A 310 18.29 -22.37 1.60
C PRO A 310 19.34 -21.35 1.99
N ASN A 311 20.20 -21.03 1.04
CA ASN A 311 21.13 -19.91 1.18
C ASN A 311 20.34 -18.60 1.19
N ALA A 312 20.69 -17.67 2.10
CA ALA A 312 20.16 -16.33 2.03
C ALA A 312 20.56 -15.68 0.69
N ALA A 313 19.62 -15.06 0.00
CA ALA A 313 19.90 -14.35 -1.24
C ALA A 313 20.94 -13.24 -0.99
N PRO A 314 22.02 -13.15 -1.77
CA PRO A 314 22.96 -12.05 -1.67
C PRO A 314 22.22 -10.74 -1.93
N GLY A 315 22.21 -9.80 -0.98
CA GLY A 315 21.72 -8.43 -1.19
C GLY A 315 20.23 -8.19 -0.98
N GLN A 316 19.45 -9.14 -0.46
CA GLN A 316 18.13 -8.79 0.03
C GLN A 316 18.28 -7.97 1.31
N PRO A 317 17.84 -6.69 1.33
CA PRO A 317 17.30 -6.16 2.57
C PRO A 317 16.14 -7.11 2.93
N SER A 318 15.97 -7.39 4.20
CA SER A 318 14.84 -8.17 4.70
C SER A 318 13.52 -7.41 4.52
N ALA A 319 13.23 -7.02 3.31
CA ALA A 319 11.93 -6.56 2.86
C ALA A 319 11.04 -7.79 2.69
N GLN A 320 10.65 -8.40 3.80
CA GLN A 320 9.42 -9.17 3.89
C GLN A 320 8.24 -8.20 3.78
N VAL A 321 8.16 -7.49 2.67
CA VAL A 321 6.91 -6.93 2.21
C VAL A 321 6.28 -8.03 1.38
N VAL A 322 5.32 -8.71 2.01
CA VAL A 322 4.27 -9.53 1.41
C VAL A 322 4.72 -10.79 0.67
N SER A 323 4.89 -11.86 1.41
CA SER A 323 4.48 -13.19 0.94
C SER A 323 3.39 -13.71 1.88
N PRO A 324 2.22 -14.05 1.40
CA PRO A 324 1.19 -14.67 2.21
C PRO A 324 1.44 -16.18 2.27
N ALA A 325 2.47 -16.63 2.99
CA ALA A 325 2.57 -18.03 3.40
C ALA A 325 3.82 -18.25 4.28
N SER A 326 3.68 -18.06 5.57
CA SER A 326 4.21 -18.98 6.60
C SER A 326 3.81 -18.45 7.98
N ARG A 327 2.64 -18.86 8.44
CA ARG A 327 2.38 -18.92 9.88
C ARG A 327 3.13 -20.14 10.41
N ALA A 328 4.23 -19.91 11.10
CA ALA A 328 4.75 -20.87 12.05
C ALA A 328 3.81 -20.89 13.27
N PRO A 329 3.53 -22.07 13.87
CA PRO A 329 2.68 -22.16 15.06
C PRO A 329 3.40 -21.57 16.28
N MET A 330 2.69 -20.69 17.00
CA MET A 330 3.10 -20.26 18.34
C MET A 330 3.00 -21.42 19.34
N PRO A 331 3.90 -21.51 20.34
CA PRO A 331 3.80 -22.51 21.40
C PRO A 331 2.59 -22.22 22.30
N PRO A 332 1.96 -23.28 22.87
CA PRO A 332 0.77 -23.14 23.69
C PRO A 332 1.13 -22.70 25.11
N GLY A 333 0.48 -21.64 25.58
CA GLY A 333 0.62 -21.22 26.96
C GLY A 333 -0.27 -20.04 27.35
N GLN A 334 -1.34 -20.40 28.01
CA GLN A 334 -2.27 -19.64 28.85
C GLN A 334 -3.53 -19.07 28.19
N GLN A 335 -4.54 -19.91 28.23
CA GLN A 335 -5.94 -19.56 28.10
C GLN A 335 -6.42 -18.88 29.37
N SER A 336 -7.02 -17.70 29.22
CA SER A 336 -8.06 -17.24 30.13
C SER A 336 -9.34 -17.14 29.34
N ALA A 337 -10.29 -17.97 29.72
CA ALA A 337 -11.55 -18.18 29.07
C ALA A 337 -12.50 -16.99 29.27
N THR A 338 -13.04 -16.45 28.17
CA THR A 338 -14.44 -16.07 28.06
C THR A 338 -14.83 -16.18 26.59
N THR A 339 -15.55 -17.23 26.29
CA THR A 339 -16.18 -17.49 24.99
C THR A 339 -17.32 -16.50 24.74
N PRO A 340 -17.30 -15.73 23.64
CA PRO A 340 -18.52 -15.17 23.07
C PRO A 340 -19.21 -16.24 22.22
N PRO A 341 -20.56 -16.23 22.11
CA PRO A 341 -21.31 -17.21 21.35
C PRO A 341 -21.00 -17.16 19.84
N PRO A 342 -21.25 -18.24 19.08
CA PRO A 342 -20.85 -18.35 17.68
C PRO A 342 -21.55 -17.30 16.82
N ALA A 343 -20.76 -16.51 16.11
CA ALA A 343 -21.25 -15.55 15.13
C ALA A 343 -21.76 -16.31 13.89
N THR A 344 -23.07 -16.22 13.65
CA THR A 344 -23.68 -16.61 12.38
C THR A 344 -23.10 -15.74 11.25
N SER A 345 -22.55 -16.39 10.23
CA SER A 345 -21.91 -15.76 9.06
C SER A 345 -22.96 -15.18 8.10
N GLY A 346 -23.54 -14.03 8.45
CA GLY A 346 -24.35 -13.23 7.54
C GLY A 346 -23.47 -12.24 6.74
N LYS A 347 -23.82 -11.97 5.48
CA LYS A 347 -23.18 -10.91 4.70
C LYS A 347 -23.42 -9.55 5.37
N ILE A 348 -22.35 -8.81 5.66
CA ILE A 348 -22.40 -7.47 6.25
C ILE A 348 -22.04 -6.44 5.17
N SER A 349 -22.86 -5.41 5.03
CA SER A 349 -22.57 -4.20 4.24
C SER A 349 -22.45 -3.01 5.19
N SER A 350 -21.67 -2.02 4.82
CA SER A 350 -21.46 -0.82 5.63
C SER A 350 -21.52 0.45 4.77
N GLY A 351 -21.87 1.56 5.40
CA GLY A 351 -21.93 2.87 4.80
C GLY A 351 -21.84 3.98 5.84
N SER A 352 -22.08 5.19 5.39
CA SER A 352 -22.11 6.40 6.20
C SER A 352 -23.52 7.00 6.22
N GLY A 353 -23.79 7.82 7.23
CA GLY A 353 -24.97 8.65 7.32
C GLY A 353 -24.69 9.88 8.17
N PHE A 354 -25.63 10.79 8.26
CA PHE A 354 -25.51 11.95 9.12
C PHE A 354 -26.85 12.32 9.77
N VAL A 355 -26.76 12.89 10.94
CA VAL A 355 -27.92 13.28 11.77
C VAL A 355 -28.54 14.54 11.19
N VAL A 356 -29.83 14.46 10.82
CA VAL A 356 -30.56 15.60 10.23
C VAL A 356 -31.56 16.23 11.19
N SER A 357 -31.96 15.51 12.25
CA SER A 357 -32.93 15.99 13.21
C SER A 357 -32.61 15.54 14.63
N ALA A 358 -32.80 16.43 15.62
CA ALA A 358 -32.51 16.18 17.04
C ALA A 358 -33.39 15.05 17.65
N ASP A 359 -34.50 14.72 17.05
CA ASP A 359 -35.34 13.59 17.44
C ASP A 359 -34.84 12.24 16.90
N GLY A 360 -33.64 12.23 16.34
CA GLY A 360 -32.90 11.00 15.98
C GLY A 360 -33.20 10.49 14.57
N VAL A 361 -33.40 11.39 13.60
CA VAL A 361 -33.47 11.00 12.18
C VAL A 361 -32.07 11.12 11.56
N VAL A 362 -31.66 10.05 10.89
CA VAL A 362 -30.39 9.93 10.17
C VAL A 362 -30.66 9.76 8.67
N MET A 363 -29.95 10.51 7.84
CA MET A 363 -29.99 10.41 6.39
C MET A 363 -28.81 9.58 5.87
N THR A 364 -29.08 8.75 4.86
CA THR A 364 -28.09 7.92 4.16
C THR A 364 -28.55 7.62 2.73
N ASN A 365 -27.77 6.82 1.97
CA ASN A 365 -28.23 6.31 0.68
C ASN A 365 -29.15 5.09 0.83
N ALA A 366 -30.08 4.93 -0.12
CA ALA A 366 -31.00 3.78 -0.17
C ALA A 366 -30.25 2.46 -0.34
N HIS A 367 -29.21 2.41 -1.18
CA HIS A 367 -28.42 1.21 -1.43
C HIS A 367 -27.59 0.75 -0.21
N VAL A 368 -27.29 1.64 0.75
CA VAL A 368 -26.57 1.30 2.00
C VAL A 368 -27.43 0.40 2.89
N VAL A 369 -28.75 0.61 2.85
CA VAL A 369 -29.73 -0.10 3.68
C VAL A 369 -30.62 -1.05 2.88
N GLU A 370 -30.25 -1.35 1.64
CA GLU A 370 -30.97 -2.27 0.78
C GLU A 370 -30.73 -3.73 1.24
N GLN A 371 -31.84 -4.49 1.36
CA GLN A 371 -31.80 -5.90 1.79
C GLN A 371 -31.26 -6.15 3.22
N CYS A 372 -31.25 -5.13 4.08
CA CYS A 372 -30.85 -5.29 5.47
C CYS A 372 -31.97 -5.99 6.27
N ARG A 373 -31.58 -7.02 7.00
CA ARG A 373 -32.44 -7.64 8.03
C ARG A 373 -32.38 -6.85 9.34
N SER A 374 -31.20 -6.26 9.62
CA SER A 374 -30.98 -5.38 10.76
C SER A 374 -30.05 -4.24 10.35
N ILE A 375 -30.39 -3.03 10.76
CA ILE A 375 -29.61 -1.83 10.53
C ILE A 375 -29.12 -1.32 11.89
N THR A 376 -27.84 -1.09 12.01
CA THR A 376 -27.23 -0.53 13.22
C THR A 376 -26.51 0.76 12.85
N ILE A 377 -26.70 1.83 13.62
CA ILE A 377 -25.89 3.04 13.54
C ILE A 377 -24.92 3.11 14.72
N LYS A 378 -23.75 3.70 14.49
CA LYS A 378 -22.79 4.02 15.55
C LYS A 378 -22.40 5.50 15.44
N PRO A 379 -22.97 6.38 16.28
CA PRO A 379 -22.46 7.73 16.46
C PRO A 379 -21.08 7.72 17.10
N GLN A 380 -20.32 8.81 16.96
CA GLN A 380 -18.95 8.88 17.48
C GLN A 380 -18.89 8.72 19.00
N ASP A 381 -19.77 9.41 19.72
CA ASP A 381 -19.74 9.49 21.19
C ASP A 381 -20.87 8.67 21.85
N ALA A 382 -21.47 7.72 21.13
CA ALA A 382 -22.54 6.88 21.67
C ALA A 382 -22.36 5.41 21.25
N PRO A 383 -22.91 4.47 22.03
CA PRO A 383 -22.89 3.06 21.69
C PRO A 383 -23.69 2.78 20.42
N ALA A 384 -23.34 1.68 19.74
CA ALA A 384 -24.07 1.23 18.55
C ALA A 384 -25.55 0.94 18.89
N GLN A 385 -26.46 1.37 18.00
CA GLN A 385 -27.90 1.28 18.17
C GLN A 385 -28.55 0.62 16.96
N VAL A 386 -29.49 -0.29 17.21
CA VAL A 386 -30.39 -0.81 16.16
C VAL A 386 -31.42 0.28 15.84
N VAL A 387 -31.61 0.52 14.54
CA VAL A 387 -32.51 1.56 14.04
C VAL A 387 -33.51 0.99 13.08
N SER A 388 -34.64 1.69 12.93
CA SER A 388 -35.67 1.35 11.94
C SER A 388 -35.51 2.19 10.67
N LEU A 389 -35.88 1.61 9.53
CA LEU A 389 -36.04 2.34 8.28
C LEU A 389 -37.34 3.16 8.35
N LYS A 390 -37.24 4.50 8.33
CA LYS A 390 -38.38 5.43 8.34
C LYS A 390 -38.96 5.61 6.93
N ALA A 391 -38.10 5.85 5.95
CA ALA A 391 -38.48 6.05 4.55
C ALA A 391 -37.32 5.68 3.62
N LYS A 392 -37.64 5.28 2.38
CA LYS A 392 -36.67 4.95 1.33
C LYS A 392 -37.14 5.45 -0.02
N ASP A 393 -36.25 6.15 -0.74
CA ASP A 393 -36.40 6.56 -2.14
C ASP A 393 -35.28 5.89 -2.96
N SER A 394 -35.61 4.75 -3.57
CA SER A 394 -34.67 4.01 -4.40
C SER A 394 -34.39 4.69 -5.74
N ALA A 395 -35.27 5.58 -6.23
CA ALA A 395 -35.07 6.30 -7.48
C ALA A 395 -34.00 7.40 -7.38
N ASN A 396 -33.96 8.07 -6.23
CA ASN A 396 -32.98 9.11 -5.93
C ASN A 396 -31.88 8.65 -4.96
N ASP A 397 -31.85 7.36 -4.61
CA ASP A 397 -30.85 6.73 -3.77
C ASP A 397 -30.75 7.37 -2.37
N MET A 398 -31.88 7.65 -1.72
CA MET A 398 -31.94 8.24 -0.38
C MET A 398 -32.73 7.36 0.60
N ALA A 399 -32.35 7.36 1.87
CA ALA A 399 -33.08 6.69 2.95
C ALA A 399 -33.01 7.50 4.25
N LEU A 400 -34.08 7.39 5.05
CA LEU A 400 -34.16 7.94 6.39
C LEU A 400 -34.24 6.80 7.41
N LEU A 401 -33.40 6.86 8.41
CA LEU A 401 -33.38 5.94 9.55
C LEU A 401 -33.87 6.66 10.79
N LYS A 402 -34.53 5.94 11.68
CA LYS A 402 -35.03 6.46 12.95
C LYS A 402 -34.38 5.71 14.12
N THR A 403 -33.73 6.46 15.01
CA THR A 403 -33.23 5.99 16.31
C THR A 403 -34.09 6.54 17.46
N SER A 404 -34.10 5.84 18.57
CA SER A 404 -34.69 6.33 19.84
C SER A 404 -33.75 7.29 20.60
N LEU A 405 -32.48 7.39 20.17
CA LEU A 405 -31.52 8.32 20.78
C LEU A 405 -31.87 9.77 20.43
N ARG A 406 -31.81 10.65 21.44
CA ARG A 406 -31.69 12.09 21.20
C ARG A 406 -30.25 12.39 20.82
N LEU A 407 -30.05 12.95 19.63
CA LEU A 407 -28.75 13.33 19.13
C LEU A 407 -28.66 14.86 19.21
N PRO A 408 -27.85 15.41 20.13
CA PRO A 408 -27.87 16.85 20.45
C PRO A 408 -27.36 17.72 19.30
N GLU A 409 -26.48 17.19 18.47
CA GLU A 409 -25.91 17.89 17.34
C GLU A 409 -26.55 17.38 16.04
N VAL A 410 -26.93 18.32 15.16
CA VAL A 410 -27.54 18.03 13.86
C VAL A 410 -26.77 18.74 12.75
N ALA A 411 -26.74 18.11 11.59
CA ALA A 411 -26.19 18.73 10.40
C ALA A 411 -27.06 19.89 9.92
N ARG A 412 -26.44 20.95 9.41
CA ARG A 412 -27.13 22.12 8.87
C ARG A 412 -26.98 22.13 7.36
N PHE A 413 -28.08 22.29 6.64
CA PHE A 413 -28.07 22.43 5.20
C PHE A 413 -27.76 23.88 4.80
N ARG A 414 -26.96 24.02 3.75
CA ARG A 414 -26.69 25.34 3.18
C ARG A 414 -27.96 25.99 2.66
N GLN A 415 -28.17 27.28 2.96
CA GLN A 415 -29.39 28.02 2.60
C GLN A 415 -29.16 29.09 1.53
N ASP A 416 -27.96 29.64 1.46
CA ASP A 416 -27.59 30.77 0.60
C ASP A 416 -27.39 30.35 -0.88
N ARG A 417 -26.39 30.88 -1.55
CA ARG A 417 -26.08 30.65 -2.97
C ARG A 417 -25.89 29.17 -3.31
N PRO A 418 -26.25 28.70 -4.51
CA PRO A 418 -25.93 27.35 -4.98
C PRO A 418 -24.41 27.18 -5.13
N LEU A 419 -23.93 25.92 -5.10
CA LEU A 419 -22.55 25.59 -5.42
C LEU A 419 -22.22 25.95 -6.87
N ARG A 420 -20.97 26.31 -7.10
CA ARG A 420 -20.37 26.54 -8.42
C ARG A 420 -19.27 25.55 -8.69
N SER A 421 -18.94 25.32 -9.96
CA SER A 421 -17.73 24.59 -10.32
C SER A 421 -16.50 25.32 -9.77
N GLY A 422 -15.60 24.58 -9.14
CA GLY A 422 -14.43 25.10 -8.44
C GLY A 422 -14.64 25.36 -6.94
N ASP A 423 -15.89 25.41 -6.43
CA ASP A 423 -16.11 25.55 -4.99
C ASP A 423 -15.50 24.34 -4.25
N GLU A 424 -14.74 24.61 -3.19
CA GLU A 424 -14.13 23.59 -2.34
C GLU A 424 -15.18 22.85 -1.52
N VAL A 425 -15.01 21.53 -1.40
CA VAL A 425 -15.91 20.64 -0.66
C VAL A 425 -15.14 19.58 0.12
N VAL A 426 -15.72 19.17 1.23
CA VAL A 426 -15.20 18.12 2.11
C VAL A 426 -16.18 16.96 2.15
N VAL A 427 -15.67 15.75 2.10
CA VAL A 427 -16.41 14.49 2.27
C VAL A 427 -16.01 13.87 3.59
N ILE A 428 -16.98 13.44 4.38
CA ILE A 428 -16.76 12.70 5.62
C ILE A 428 -17.55 11.40 5.57
N GLY A 429 -16.89 10.30 5.95
CA GLY A 429 -17.53 8.99 5.97
C GLY A 429 -16.62 7.91 6.53
N PHE A 430 -17.10 6.67 6.50
CA PHE A 430 -16.42 5.51 7.06
C PHE A 430 -16.01 4.53 5.95
N PRO A 431 -14.97 4.86 5.16
CA PRO A 431 -14.56 4.01 4.06
C PRO A 431 -14.04 2.67 4.59
N LEU A 432 -14.45 1.56 3.96
CA LEU A 432 -13.94 0.20 4.21
C LEU A 432 -13.88 -0.18 5.70
N SER A 433 -14.89 0.21 6.49
CA SER A 433 -14.94 0.06 7.95
C SER A 433 -14.85 -1.39 8.48
N SER A 434 -15.03 -2.38 7.62
CA SER A 434 -14.72 -3.79 7.91
C SER A 434 -13.20 -4.09 7.89
N LEU A 435 -12.39 -3.19 7.33
CA LEU A 435 -10.94 -3.34 7.12
C LEU A 435 -10.14 -2.20 7.76
N LEU A 436 -10.76 -1.02 7.95
CA LEU A 436 -10.12 0.19 8.49
C LEU A 436 -10.65 0.52 9.88
N SER A 437 -10.11 1.56 10.50
CA SER A 437 -10.59 2.08 11.79
C SER A 437 -12.06 2.51 11.66
N ARG A 438 -12.81 2.44 12.77
CA ARG A 438 -14.18 2.95 12.85
C ARG A 438 -14.24 4.47 13.05
N GLU A 439 -13.14 5.18 12.81
CA GLU A 439 -13.11 6.63 12.80
C GLU A 439 -13.51 7.17 11.41
N PRO A 440 -14.26 8.27 11.35
CA PRO A 440 -14.64 8.88 10.09
C PRO A 440 -13.41 9.48 9.39
N ASN A 441 -13.28 9.19 8.10
CA ASN A 441 -12.24 9.73 7.24
C ASN A 441 -12.72 11.05 6.62
N VAL A 442 -11.82 12.02 6.53
CA VAL A 442 -12.07 13.34 5.95
C VAL A 442 -11.25 13.47 4.66
N THR A 443 -11.91 13.73 3.54
CA THR A 443 -11.25 13.99 2.25
C THR A 443 -11.76 15.31 1.67
N ALA A 444 -10.90 16.06 0.98
CA ALA A 444 -11.24 17.34 0.38
C ALA A 444 -11.04 17.31 -1.14
N GLY A 445 -11.77 18.15 -1.83
CA GLY A 445 -11.69 18.35 -3.27
C GLY A 445 -12.53 19.54 -3.70
N VAL A 446 -12.90 19.58 -4.97
CA VAL A 446 -13.74 20.64 -5.53
C VAL A 446 -14.94 20.06 -6.27
N VAL A 447 -15.97 20.89 -6.46
CA VAL A 447 -17.04 20.60 -7.41
C VAL A 447 -16.49 20.74 -8.83
N SER A 448 -16.33 19.63 -9.54
CA SER A 448 -15.79 19.63 -10.92
C SER A 448 -16.87 19.88 -11.98
N ALA A 449 -18.13 19.49 -11.70
CA ALA A 449 -19.27 19.83 -12.55
C ALA A 449 -20.57 19.87 -11.76
N LEU A 450 -21.52 20.70 -12.24
CA LEU A 450 -22.83 20.90 -11.61
C LEU A 450 -23.88 19.85 -11.99
N ASN A 451 -23.57 18.99 -12.92
CA ASN A 451 -24.42 17.88 -13.34
C ASN A 451 -23.63 16.56 -13.26
N GLY A 452 -24.35 15.50 -12.92
CA GLY A 452 -23.80 14.16 -12.85
C GLY A 452 -23.54 13.55 -14.24
N MET A 453 -23.40 12.22 -14.26
CA MET A 453 -23.14 11.47 -15.49
C MET A 453 -24.26 11.70 -16.53
N ARG A 454 -23.87 11.95 -17.79
CA ARG A 454 -24.79 12.24 -18.90
C ARG A 454 -25.71 13.45 -18.69
N GLY A 455 -25.24 14.42 -17.89
CA GLY A 455 -26.01 15.63 -17.62
C GLY A 455 -27.09 15.47 -16.55
N ASP A 456 -27.07 14.41 -15.74
CA ASP A 456 -28.04 14.19 -14.67
C ASP A 456 -28.05 15.39 -13.70
N PRO A 457 -29.13 16.19 -13.63
CA PRO A 457 -29.19 17.40 -12.83
C PRO A 457 -29.25 17.15 -11.32
N ARG A 458 -29.48 15.91 -10.90
CA ARG A 458 -29.64 15.52 -9.48
C ARG A 458 -28.31 15.41 -8.74
N HIS A 459 -27.19 15.34 -9.47
CA HIS A 459 -25.86 15.07 -8.91
C HIS A 459 -24.85 16.18 -9.20
N TYR A 460 -23.91 16.37 -8.29
CA TYR A 460 -22.65 17.04 -8.54
C TYR A 460 -21.57 16.03 -8.94
N GLN A 461 -20.61 16.45 -9.79
CA GLN A 461 -19.33 15.76 -9.88
C GLN A 461 -18.34 16.45 -8.94
N ILE A 462 -17.55 15.65 -8.22
CA ILE A 462 -16.57 16.14 -7.26
C ILE A 462 -15.23 15.42 -7.44
N THR A 463 -14.13 16.12 -7.12
CA THR A 463 -12.79 15.52 -7.14
C THR A 463 -12.37 14.94 -5.80
N ALA A 464 -13.09 15.24 -4.71
CA ALA A 464 -12.81 14.66 -3.40
C ALA A 464 -12.82 13.12 -3.49
N PRO A 465 -11.78 12.43 -3.02
CA PRO A 465 -11.71 10.97 -3.08
C PRO A 465 -12.87 10.31 -2.30
N VAL A 466 -13.62 9.43 -2.98
CA VAL A 466 -14.74 8.67 -2.41
C VAL A 466 -14.47 7.19 -2.56
N GLN A 467 -14.63 6.44 -1.48
CA GLN A 467 -14.46 4.99 -1.44
C GLN A 467 -15.74 4.30 -0.96
N LYS A 468 -15.82 2.96 -1.16
CA LYS A 468 -16.91 2.15 -0.62
C LYS A 468 -16.98 2.32 0.90
N GLY A 469 -18.15 2.70 1.41
CA GLY A 469 -18.36 3.06 2.81
C GLY A 469 -18.54 4.56 3.05
N ASN A 470 -18.08 5.45 2.16
CA ASN A 470 -18.41 6.88 2.21
C ASN A 470 -19.85 7.17 1.72
N SER A 471 -20.47 6.20 1.01
CA SER A 471 -21.85 6.32 0.53
C SER A 471 -22.81 6.64 1.67
N GLY A 472 -23.67 7.64 1.47
CA GLY A 472 -24.61 8.18 2.45
C GLY A 472 -24.01 9.21 3.39
N GLY A 473 -22.69 9.42 3.36
CA GLY A 473 -22.01 10.47 4.12
C GLY A 473 -22.27 11.86 3.56
N PRO A 474 -22.07 12.91 4.37
CA PRO A 474 -22.30 14.29 3.96
C PRO A 474 -21.21 14.80 3.00
N LEU A 475 -21.64 15.57 1.98
CA LEU A 475 -20.81 16.51 1.24
C LEU A 475 -21.00 17.90 1.85
N ILE A 476 -19.90 18.58 2.16
CA ILE A 476 -19.90 19.76 3.03
C ILE A 476 -19.13 20.90 2.36
N ASP A 477 -19.59 22.16 2.52
CA ASP A 477 -18.84 23.34 2.13
C ASP A 477 -17.81 23.74 3.20
N MET A 478 -16.98 24.74 2.89
CA MET A 478 -15.95 25.24 3.79
C MET A 478 -16.49 26.07 4.98
N SER A 479 -17.81 26.18 5.14
CA SER A 479 -18.47 26.75 6.32
C SER A 479 -19.06 25.67 7.24
N GLY A 480 -18.92 24.40 6.86
CA GLY A 480 -19.44 23.25 7.60
C GLY A 480 -20.92 22.97 7.35
N ASN A 481 -21.50 23.42 6.22
CA ASN A 481 -22.88 23.20 5.87
C ASN A 481 -23.00 22.06 4.83
N ILE A 482 -24.07 21.27 4.94
CA ILE A 482 -24.35 20.19 3.99
C ILE A 482 -24.76 20.76 2.65
N VAL A 483 -24.07 20.35 1.60
CA VAL A 483 -24.33 20.71 0.21
C VAL A 483 -24.69 19.50 -0.66
N GLY A 484 -24.61 18.29 -0.11
CA GLY A 484 -25.01 17.07 -0.80
C GLY A 484 -24.83 15.81 0.04
N ILE A 485 -25.16 14.67 -0.58
CA ILE A 485 -24.96 13.32 -0.02
C ILE A 485 -24.05 12.56 -0.95
N VAL A 486 -22.94 12.05 -0.44
CA VAL A 486 -21.96 11.28 -1.23
C VAL A 486 -22.57 9.96 -1.69
N THR A 487 -22.44 9.63 -2.97
CA THR A 487 -22.87 8.34 -3.49
C THR A 487 -21.74 7.68 -4.28
N SER A 488 -21.47 6.39 -4.00
CA SER A 488 -20.50 5.57 -4.73
C SER A 488 -21.17 4.65 -5.77
N LYS A 489 -22.48 4.81 -6.01
CA LYS A 489 -23.28 3.89 -6.84
C LYS A 489 -22.96 3.98 -8.34
N LEU A 490 -22.30 5.03 -8.78
CA LEU A 490 -21.87 5.15 -10.17
C LEU A 490 -20.63 4.30 -10.41
N ASN A 491 -20.85 3.16 -10.99
CA ASN A 491 -19.89 2.10 -11.23
C ASN A 491 -18.83 2.59 -12.24
N ALA A 492 -17.67 3.02 -11.74
CA ALA A 492 -16.52 3.40 -12.56
C ALA A 492 -16.17 2.28 -13.58
N MET A 493 -16.42 1.01 -13.24
CA MET A 493 -16.28 -0.13 -14.16
C MET A 493 -17.25 -0.07 -15.34
N LYS A 494 -18.51 0.36 -15.15
CA LYS A 494 -19.44 0.53 -16.30
C LYS A 494 -19.08 1.69 -17.21
N ILE A 495 -18.29 2.64 -16.72
CA ILE A 495 -17.74 3.72 -17.55
C ILE A 495 -16.52 3.20 -18.30
N ALA A 496 -15.63 2.49 -17.65
CA ALA A 496 -14.47 1.87 -18.25
C ALA A 496 -14.83 0.86 -19.36
N ASP A 497 -15.87 0.05 -19.15
CA ASP A 497 -16.40 -0.88 -20.13
C ASP A 497 -16.91 -0.18 -21.42
N LYS A 498 -17.26 1.12 -21.35
CA LYS A 498 -17.77 1.88 -22.50
C LYS A 498 -16.78 2.87 -23.10
N THR A 499 -15.78 3.33 -22.34
CA THR A 499 -14.85 4.38 -22.77
C THR A 499 -13.41 3.89 -22.89
N GLY A 500 -13.11 2.69 -22.37
CA GLY A 500 -11.74 2.18 -22.27
C GLY A 500 -10.89 2.86 -21.19
N ASP A 501 -11.41 3.93 -20.55
CA ASP A 501 -10.70 4.71 -19.54
C ASP A 501 -11.44 4.68 -18.19
N LEU A 502 -10.72 4.41 -17.12
CA LEU A 502 -11.20 4.60 -15.75
C LEU A 502 -11.06 6.10 -15.40
N PRO A 503 -12.16 6.84 -15.26
CA PRO A 503 -12.06 8.22 -14.85
C PRO A 503 -11.48 8.32 -13.44
N GLN A 504 -10.31 8.89 -13.32
CA GLN A 504 -9.66 9.16 -12.03
C GLN A 504 -10.27 10.43 -11.42
N ASN A 505 -10.61 10.36 -10.12
CA ASN A 505 -11.15 11.50 -9.35
C ASN A 505 -12.49 12.06 -9.86
N ILE A 506 -13.33 11.26 -10.49
CA ILE A 506 -14.71 11.60 -10.79
C ILE A 506 -15.63 10.85 -9.81
N ASN A 507 -16.08 11.57 -8.80
CA ASN A 507 -17.00 11.06 -7.81
C ASN A 507 -18.29 11.89 -7.85
N PHE A 508 -19.36 11.39 -7.23
CA PHE A 508 -20.67 12.01 -7.34
C PHE A 508 -21.30 12.20 -5.97
N ALA A 509 -22.12 13.25 -5.89
CA ALA A 509 -22.97 13.51 -4.72
C ALA A 509 -24.34 13.97 -5.15
N ILE A 510 -25.38 13.48 -4.48
CA ILE A 510 -26.77 13.92 -4.62
C ILE A 510 -26.85 15.35 -4.08
N LYS A 511 -27.52 16.24 -4.81
CA LYS A 511 -27.65 17.67 -4.41
C LYS A 511 -28.50 17.84 -3.14
N ALA A 512 -28.10 18.79 -2.30
CA ALA A 512 -28.80 19.08 -1.04
C ALA A 512 -30.27 19.48 -1.23
N ASP A 513 -30.60 20.14 -2.34
CA ASP A 513 -32.00 20.53 -2.63
C ASP A 513 -32.92 19.30 -2.75
N LEU A 514 -32.43 18.25 -3.39
CA LEU A 514 -33.19 16.99 -3.48
C LEU A 514 -33.30 16.33 -2.11
N ALA A 515 -32.25 16.38 -1.30
CA ALA A 515 -32.27 15.86 0.07
C ALA A 515 -33.29 16.63 0.95
N ARG A 516 -33.31 17.96 0.87
CA ARG A 516 -34.28 18.81 1.60
C ARG A 516 -35.70 18.50 1.17
N SER A 517 -35.98 18.45 -0.13
CA SER A 517 -37.32 18.07 -0.64
C SER A 517 -37.75 16.70 -0.15
N TYR A 518 -36.83 15.75 -0.02
CA TYR A 518 -37.13 14.43 0.52
C TYR A 518 -37.43 14.47 2.03
N LEU A 519 -36.71 15.30 2.81
CA LEU A 519 -36.99 15.53 4.23
C LEU A 519 -38.38 16.17 4.43
N ASP A 520 -38.71 17.21 3.64
CA ASP A 520 -40.02 17.90 3.68
C ASP A 520 -41.16 16.94 3.38
N SER A 521 -41.04 16.11 2.35
CA SER A 521 -42.06 15.12 1.96
C SER A 521 -42.29 14.02 3.02
N ASN A 522 -41.33 13.81 3.92
CA ASN A 522 -41.40 12.83 5.01
C ASN A 522 -41.68 13.46 6.38
N GLY A 523 -41.97 14.77 6.44
CA GLY A 523 -42.30 15.50 7.67
C GLY A 523 -41.13 15.57 8.65
N VAL A 524 -39.89 15.65 8.15
CA VAL A 524 -38.68 15.73 8.99
C VAL A 524 -38.16 17.15 9.03
N SER A 525 -38.15 17.73 10.23
CA SER A 525 -37.54 19.06 10.45
C SER A 525 -36.05 18.99 10.37
N TYR A 526 -35.43 19.94 9.71
CA TYR A 526 -33.96 20.08 9.59
C TYR A 526 -33.54 21.53 9.81
N GLN A 527 -32.23 21.73 10.05
CA GLN A 527 -31.65 23.08 10.22
C GLN A 527 -30.97 23.53 8.93
N THR A 528 -31.01 24.85 8.71
CA THR A 528 -30.28 25.51 7.63
C THR A 528 -29.31 26.57 8.18
N ALA A 529 -28.28 26.91 7.42
CA ALA A 529 -27.37 27.99 7.76
C ALA A 529 -26.78 28.63 6.49
N GLU A 530 -26.37 29.89 6.61
CA GLU A 530 -25.62 30.58 5.57
C GLU A 530 -24.12 30.22 5.61
N SER A 531 -23.48 30.26 4.46
CA SER A 531 -22.03 30.01 4.33
C SER A 531 -21.25 31.30 4.53
N SER A 532 -20.97 31.65 5.77
CA SER A 532 -20.35 32.93 6.17
C SER A 532 -18.87 32.84 6.57
N ALA A 533 -18.35 31.66 6.90
CA ALA A 533 -16.98 31.46 7.35
C ALA A 533 -16.25 30.46 6.45
N GLN A 534 -15.00 30.77 6.09
CA GLN A 534 -14.12 29.80 5.44
C GLN A 534 -13.25 29.14 6.50
N LEU A 535 -13.64 27.93 6.90
CA LEU A 535 -12.92 27.10 7.85
C LEU A 535 -11.80 26.32 7.14
N SER A 536 -10.82 25.83 7.89
CA SER A 536 -9.88 24.84 7.35
C SER A 536 -10.57 23.49 7.15
N VAL A 537 -10.01 22.63 6.28
CA VAL A 537 -10.51 21.24 6.10
C VAL A 537 -10.52 20.48 7.42
N ALA A 538 -9.54 20.73 8.29
CA ALA A 538 -9.45 20.11 9.62
C ALA A 538 -10.61 20.55 10.52
N ASP A 539 -10.90 21.86 10.57
CA ASP A 539 -12.00 22.40 11.41
C ASP A 539 -13.38 21.93 10.91
N VAL A 540 -13.58 21.91 9.58
CA VAL A 540 -14.79 21.30 8.98
C VAL A 540 -14.90 19.85 9.39
N GLY A 541 -13.79 19.09 9.31
CA GLY A 541 -13.71 17.70 9.70
C GLY A 541 -14.14 17.48 11.14
N GLU A 542 -13.54 18.18 12.09
CA GLU A 542 -13.85 18.06 13.52
C GLU A 542 -15.31 18.41 13.84
N ARG A 543 -15.85 19.45 13.21
CA ARG A 543 -17.23 19.87 13.40
C ARG A 543 -18.23 18.81 12.92
N ILE A 544 -18.01 18.24 11.74
CA ILE A 544 -19.01 17.37 11.10
C ILE A 544 -18.83 15.90 11.49
N LYS A 545 -17.68 15.47 11.95
CA LYS A 545 -17.51 14.13 12.53
C LYS A 545 -18.58 13.82 13.59
N ARG A 546 -18.95 14.80 14.42
CA ARG A 546 -19.92 14.63 15.52
C ARG A 546 -21.35 14.31 15.05
N VAL A 547 -21.72 14.77 13.86
CA VAL A 547 -23.02 14.49 13.26
C VAL A 547 -22.98 13.35 12.24
N THR A 548 -21.81 12.81 11.92
CA THR A 548 -21.63 11.70 10.99
C THR A 548 -21.68 10.37 11.73
N VAL A 549 -22.42 9.40 11.19
CA VAL A 549 -22.61 8.09 11.81
C VAL A 549 -22.15 6.97 10.88
N PHE A 550 -21.56 5.94 11.48
CA PHE A 550 -21.31 4.68 10.80
C PHE A 550 -22.60 3.86 10.72
N ILE A 551 -22.86 3.23 9.58
CA ILE A 551 -24.04 2.37 9.35
C ILE A 551 -23.56 0.96 9.03
N GLU A 552 -24.05 -0.02 9.77
CA GLU A 552 -23.85 -1.44 9.51
C GLU A 552 -25.19 -2.07 9.14
N CYS A 553 -25.23 -2.73 7.99
CA CYS A 553 -26.36 -3.48 7.47
C CYS A 553 -26.04 -4.97 7.50
N ARG A 554 -26.76 -5.76 8.24
CA ARG A 554 -26.68 -7.22 8.25
C ARG A 554 -27.72 -7.79 7.32
N MET A 555 -27.25 -8.50 6.31
CA MET A 555 -28.05 -9.31 5.39
C MET A 555 -28.09 -10.77 5.90
N GLU A 556 -28.92 -11.63 5.32
CA GLU A 556 -29.00 -13.05 5.70
C GLU A 556 -27.68 -13.78 5.65
#